data_a46f0943d4593877bf2e9e8f5cd9e4f9
#
_entry.id   a46f0943d4593877bf2e9e8f5cd9e4f9
#
_cell.length_a   1.000
_cell.length_b   1.000
_cell.length_c   1.000
_cell.angle_alpha   90.00
_cell.angle_beta   90.00
_cell.angle_gamma   90.00
#
_symmetry.space_group_name_H-M   'P 1'
#
loop_
_entity.id
_entity.type
_entity.pdbx_description
1 polymer ?
#
loop_
_entity_poly.entity_id
_entity_poly.type
_entity_poly.pdbx_seq_one_letter_code
_entity_poly.pdbx_strand_id
1 'polypeptide(L)'
;MKMNLPPFIEIYRALIATPSISATEEALDQSNESLINLLAGWFSDLGFNVEVQPVPGTRHKFNLLASTGHGAGGLLLAGHTDTVPFDDGRWTRDPFTLTEHDNKLYGLGTADMKGFFAFILDALRDVVVTKLKNPLYILATADEETSMAGARYFSENTSIRPDCAIIGEPTSLQPIRAHKGH
;
A
#
# COMPACT_ATOMS: atom_id res chain seq x y z
N MET A 1 14.35 -0.50 21.84
CA MET A 1 12.97 -0.09 22.15
C MET A 1 12.05 -1.05 21.41
N LYS A 2 11.08 -1.72 22.05
CA LYS A 2 10.11 -2.53 21.31
C LYS A 2 9.24 -1.55 20.49
N MET A 3 9.23 -1.73 19.18
CA MET A 3 8.38 -0.97 18.29
C MET A 3 6.91 -1.28 18.57
N ASN A 4 6.08 -0.27 18.71
CA ASN A 4 4.71 -0.41 19.20
C ASN A 4 3.71 -0.40 18.05
N LEU A 5 3.91 -1.30 17.07
CA LEU A 5 2.90 -1.50 16.03
C LEU A 5 1.63 -2.10 16.66
N PRO A 6 0.45 -1.65 16.26
CA PRO A 6 -0.80 -2.30 16.64
C PRO A 6 -0.82 -3.79 16.24
N PRO A 7 -1.65 -4.63 16.84
CA PRO A 7 -1.86 -6.00 16.38
C PRO A 7 -2.26 -6.04 14.90
N PHE A 8 -1.91 -7.12 14.19
CA PHE A 8 -2.19 -7.29 12.75
C PHE A 8 -3.61 -6.91 12.36
N ILE A 9 -4.60 -7.43 13.11
CA ILE A 9 -6.01 -7.19 12.79
C ILE A 9 -6.41 -5.72 12.97
N GLU A 10 -5.79 -4.99 13.90
CA GLU A 10 -6.04 -3.57 14.11
C GLU A 10 -5.42 -2.73 12.99
N ILE A 11 -4.21 -3.09 12.53
CA ILE A 11 -3.60 -2.50 11.34
C ILE A 11 -4.52 -2.69 10.14
N TYR A 12 -4.96 -3.92 9.93
CA TYR A 12 -5.85 -4.26 8.81
C TYR A 12 -7.15 -3.46 8.87
N ARG A 13 -7.78 -3.41 10.06
CA ARG A 13 -9.01 -2.64 10.30
C ARG A 13 -8.83 -1.16 9.98
N ALA A 14 -7.74 -0.56 10.42
CA ALA A 14 -7.44 0.84 10.17
C ALA A 14 -7.24 1.12 8.66
N LEU A 15 -6.56 0.24 7.93
CA LEU A 15 -6.37 0.37 6.48
C LEU A 15 -7.72 0.32 5.74
N ILE A 16 -8.60 -0.61 6.10
CA ILE A 16 -9.91 -0.73 5.45
C ILE A 16 -10.83 0.44 5.82
N ALA A 17 -10.80 0.87 7.07
CA ALA A 17 -11.61 1.99 7.57
C ALA A 17 -11.18 3.36 7.02
N THR A 18 -10.07 3.45 6.29
CA THR A 18 -9.59 4.70 5.68
C THR A 18 -9.96 4.69 4.19
N PRO A 19 -11.02 5.40 3.76
CA PRO A 19 -11.43 5.44 2.35
C PRO A 19 -10.35 6.08 1.48
N SER A 20 -10.20 5.55 0.25
CA SER A 20 -9.21 6.02 -0.73
C SER A 20 -9.62 5.63 -2.15
N ILE A 21 -10.85 5.89 -2.52
CA ILE A 21 -11.38 5.52 -3.83
C ILE A 21 -10.72 6.36 -4.93
N SER A 22 -10.25 5.70 -6.00
CA SER A 22 -9.89 6.35 -7.25
C SER A 22 -11.01 6.16 -8.26
N ALA A 23 -11.47 7.27 -8.84
CA ALA A 23 -12.53 7.28 -9.84
C ALA A 23 -12.31 8.36 -10.89
N THR A 24 -12.76 8.09 -12.11
CA THR A 24 -12.82 9.10 -13.18
C THR A 24 -13.88 10.15 -12.91
N GLU A 25 -14.94 9.76 -12.22
CA GLU A 25 -16.01 10.66 -11.78
C GLU A 25 -15.56 11.40 -10.51
N GLU A 26 -15.51 12.74 -10.60
CA GLU A 26 -15.00 13.60 -9.52
C GLU A 26 -15.72 13.44 -8.19
N ALA A 27 -17.03 13.20 -8.25
CA ALA A 27 -17.86 13.06 -7.06
C ALA A 27 -17.53 11.79 -6.25
N LEU A 28 -16.93 10.79 -6.87
CA LEU A 28 -16.56 9.53 -6.24
C LEU A 28 -15.07 9.48 -5.89
N ASP A 29 -14.25 10.32 -6.53
CA ASP A 29 -12.80 10.31 -6.34
C ASP A 29 -12.40 10.87 -4.97
N GLN A 30 -11.54 10.18 -4.27
CA GLN A 30 -11.10 10.52 -2.90
C GLN A 30 -9.59 10.64 -2.83
N SER A 31 -9.11 11.54 -1.98
CA SER A 31 -7.69 11.58 -1.62
C SER A 31 -7.29 10.33 -0.84
N ASN A 32 -6.09 9.81 -1.10
CA ASN A 32 -5.47 8.77 -0.30
C ASN A 32 -4.58 9.32 0.83
N GLU A 33 -4.56 10.63 1.06
CA GLU A 33 -3.65 11.30 2.00
C GLU A 33 -3.72 10.74 3.42
N SER A 34 -4.94 10.50 3.92
CA SER A 34 -5.11 9.93 5.27
C SER A 34 -4.51 8.54 5.40
N LEU A 35 -4.65 7.70 4.37
CA LEU A 35 -4.07 6.36 4.33
C LEU A 35 -2.54 6.42 4.22
N ILE A 36 -2.01 7.30 3.39
CA ILE A 36 -0.58 7.54 3.25
C ILE A 36 0.03 8.00 4.58
N ASN A 37 -0.61 8.94 5.28
CA ASN A 37 -0.13 9.42 6.57
C ASN A 37 -0.14 8.31 7.64
N LEU A 38 -1.15 7.44 7.63
CA LEU A 38 -1.21 6.28 8.52
C LEU A 38 -0.04 5.32 8.27
N LEU A 39 0.21 4.97 7.01
CA LEU A 39 1.33 4.12 6.62
C LEU A 39 2.69 4.78 6.94
N ALA A 40 2.82 6.08 6.67
CA ALA A 40 4.01 6.86 6.96
C ALA A 40 4.38 6.80 8.45
N GLY A 41 3.39 6.94 9.34
CA GLY A 41 3.59 6.81 10.78
C GLY A 41 4.14 5.44 11.15
N TRP A 42 3.50 4.37 10.71
CA TRP A 42 3.92 3.01 11.05
C TRP A 42 5.30 2.64 10.49
N PHE A 43 5.62 3.02 9.25
CA PHE A 43 6.95 2.74 8.69
C PHE A 43 8.02 3.59 9.37
N SER A 44 7.71 4.83 9.75
CA SER A 44 8.62 5.67 10.55
C SER A 44 8.90 5.04 11.92
N ASP A 45 7.87 4.52 12.60
CA ASP A 45 8.00 3.83 13.89
C ASP A 45 8.85 2.56 13.78
N LEU A 46 8.82 1.89 12.62
CA LEU A 46 9.70 0.75 12.32
C LEU A 46 11.15 1.17 12.02
N GLY A 47 11.44 2.46 11.87
CA GLY A 47 12.78 2.99 11.61
C GLY A 47 13.13 3.14 10.13
N PHE A 48 12.13 3.17 9.24
CA PHE A 48 12.33 3.55 7.85
C PHE A 48 12.49 5.06 7.72
N ASN A 49 13.28 5.46 6.72
CA ASN A 49 13.20 6.81 6.17
C ASN A 49 11.98 6.89 5.26
N VAL A 50 11.08 7.83 5.54
CA VAL A 50 9.79 7.93 4.87
C VAL A 50 9.70 9.21 4.07
N GLU A 51 9.33 9.10 2.81
CA GLU A 51 9.09 10.20 1.88
C GLU A 51 7.66 10.12 1.35
N VAL A 52 6.88 11.18 1.54
CA VAL A 52 5.54 11.33 0.97
C VAL A 52 5.63 12.25 -0.25
N GLN A 53 5.22 11.75 -1.40
CA GLN A 53 5.38 12.40 -2.69
C GLN A 53 4.00 12.78 -3.26
N PRO A 54 3.64 14.08 -3.33
CA PRO A 54 2.46 14.51 -4.09
C PRO A 54 2.58 14.08 -5.56
N VAL A 55 1.51 13.51 -6.10
CA VAL A 55 1.47 13.06 -7.50
C VAL A 55 0.93 14.19 -8.38
N PRO A 56 1.77 14.80 -9.24
CA PRO A 56 1.35 15.93 -10.08
C PRO A 56 0.22 15.58 -11.03
N GLY A 57 -0.70 16.52 -11.25
CA GLY A 57 -1.82 16.34 -12.19
C GLY A 57 -2.96 15.50 -11.64
N THR A 58 -2.90 15.08 -10.39
CA THR A 58 -3.98 14.36 -9.70
C THR A 58 -4.67 15.25 -8.67
N ARG A 59 -5.82 14.79 -8.17
CA ARG A 59 -6.58 15.49 -7.11
C ARG A 59 -6.17 14.98 -5.73
N HIS A 60 -5.15 15.62 -5.14
CA HIS A 60 -4.68 15.29 -3.79
C HIS A 60 -4.34 13.79 -3.61
N LYS A 61 -3.58 13.25 -4.57
CA LYS A 61 -3.06 11.89 -4.50
C LYS A 61 -1.57 11.92 -4.13
N PHE A 62 -1.15 10.94 -3.37
CA PHE A 62 0.21 10.86 -2.84
C PHE A 62 0.76 9.45 -2.97
N ASN A 63 2.04 9.34 -3.29
CA ASN A 63 2.80 8.13 -3.07
C ASN A 63 3.52 8.19 -1.72
N LEU A 64 3.87 7.02 -1.21
CA LEU A 64 4.79 6.88 -0.09
C LEU A 64 5.95 5.99 -0.51
N LEU A 65 7.16 6.44 -0.27
CA LEU A 65 8.36 5.62 -0.32
C LEU A 65 8.94 5.52 1.09
N ALA A 66 8.94 4.32 1.66
CA ALA A 66 9.68 4.03 2.89
C ALA A 66 10.92 3.22 2.54
N SER A 67 12.08 3.62 3.04
CA SER A 67 13.36 3.01 2.68
C SER A 67 14.24 2.79 3.90
N THR A 68 15.04 1.73 3.87
CA THR A 68 16.07 1.44 4.88
C THR A 68 17.27 0.77 4.25
N GLY A 69 18.39 0.75 4.96
CA GLY A 69 19.64 0.19 4.47
C GLY A 69 20.45 1.18 3.64
N HIS A 70 21.60 0.72 3.16
CA HIS A 70 22.55 1.51 2.37
C HIS A 70 23.04 0.67 1.20
N GLY A 71 23.43 1.36 0.12
CA GLY A 71 24.00 0.74 -1.08
C GLY A 71 23.01 0.64 -2.24
N ALA A 72 23.41 -0.14 -3.23
CA ALA A 72 22.59 -0.41 -4.43
C ALA A 72 21.84 -1.73 -4.28
N GLY A 73 20.85 -1.95 -5.14
CA GLY A 73 20.07 -3.18 -5.17
C GLY A 73 18.99 -3.25 -4.10
N GLY A 74 18.74 -4.42 -3.56
CA GLY A 74 17.76 -4.67 -2.51
C GLY A 74 16.41 -5.15 -3.02
N LEU A 75 15.42 -5.13 -2.14
CA LEU A 75 14.05 -5.58 -2.38
C LEU A 75 13.09 -4.41 -2.35
N LEU A 76 12.21 -4.33 -3.35
CA LEU A 76 11.05 -3.46 -3.37
C LEU A 76 9.77 -4.26 -3.10
N LEU A 77 9.00 -3.86 -2.10
CA LEU A 77 7.63 -4.31 -1.89
C LEU A 77 6.69 -3.18 -2.32
N ALA A 78 5.88 -3.40 -3.33
CA ALA A 78 5.04 -2.36 -3.91
C ALA A 78 3.57 -2.76 -3.94
N GLY A 79 2.70 -1.76 -3.77
CA GLY A 79 1.27 -1.90 -3.90
C GLY A 79 0.60 -0.54 -4.06
N HIS A 80 -0.68 -0.56 -4.45
CA HIS A 80 -1.47 0.66 -4.51
C HIS A 80 -2.32 0.84 -3.24
N THR A 81 -2.70 2.08 -2.99
CA THR A 81 -3.47 2.48 -1.81
C THR A 81 -4.92 2.79 -2.13
N ASP A 82 -5.23 2.95 -3.39
CA ASP A 82 -6.57 3.24 -3.85
C ASP A 82 -7.42 1.97 -4.02
N THR A 83 -8.70 2.17 -4.19
CA THR A 83 -9.69 1.13 -4.45
C THR A 83 -10.67 1.64 -5.49
N VAL A 84 -11.32 0.72 -6.20
CA VAL A 84 -12.44 1.05 -7.08
C VAL A 84 -13.64 1.61 -6.29
N PRO A 85 -14.53 2.37 -6.93
CA PRO A 85 -15.85 2.66 -6.36
C PRO A 85 -16.61 1.38 -6.09
N PHE A 86 -17.39 1.37 -5.02
CA PHE A 86 -18.24 0.23 -4.67
C PHE A 86 -19.68 0.46 -5.11
N ASP A 87 -20.38 -0.64 -5.39
CA ASP A 87 -21.80 -0.64 -5.72
C ASP A 87 -22.60 -0.99 -4.47
N ASP A 88 -23.33 -0.02 -3.92
CA ASP A 88 -24.15 -0.16 -2.72
C ASP A 88 -25.15 -1.34 -2.83
N GLY A 89 -25.61 -1.67 -4.03
CA GLY A 89 -26.53 -2.78 -4.25
C GLY A 89 -25.90 -4.17 -4.12
N ARG A 90 -24.58 -4.28 -4.15
CA ARG A 90 -23.83 -5.54 -4.08
C ARG A 90 -23.18 -5.79 -2.73
N TRP A 91 -23.01 -4.75 -1.92
CA TRP A 91 -22.43 -4.89 -0.58
C TRP A 91 -23.53 -5.13 0.43
N THR A 92 -23.43 -6.22 1.16
CA THR A 92 -24.37 -6.58 2.24
C THR A 92 -23.95 -6.00 3.59
N ARG A 93 -22.76 -5.41 3.66
CA ARG A 93 -22.15 -4.79 4.85
C ARG A 93 -21.41 -3.54 4.42
N ASP A 94 -21.11 -2.65 5.35
CA ASP A 94 -20.31 -1.47 5.09
C ASP A 94 -18.93 -1.86 4.52
N PRO A 95 -18.56 -1.42 3.31
CA PRO A 95 -17.28 -1.75 2.67
C PRO A 95 -16.06 -1.23 3.42
N PHE A 96 -16.20 -0.20 4.26
CA PHE A 96 -15.13 0.37 5.06
C PHE A 96 -15.06 -0.20 6.49
N THR A 97 -15.88 -1.19 6.80
CA THR A 97 -15.83 -1.91 8.07
C THR A 97 -15.28 -3.31 7.87
N LEU A 98 -14.04 -3.56 8.35
CA LEU A 98 -13.45 -4.90 8.29
C LEU A 98 -14.32 -5.89 9.05
N THR A 99 -14.86 -6.87 8.33
CA THR A 99 -15.71 -7.92 8.89
C THR A 99 -15.00 -9.26 8.80
N GLU A 100 -14.98 -9.99 9.92
CA GLU A 100 -14.51 -11.38 9.96
C GLU A 100 -15.72 -12.33 9.96
N HIS A 101 -15.74 -13.25 8.99
CA HIS A 101 -16.78 -14.28 8.88
C HIS A 101 -16.23 -15.49 8.13
N ASP A 102 -16.53 -16.71 8.59
CA ASP A 102 -16.10 -17.97 7.99
C ASP A 102 -14.58 -18.03 7.72
N ASN A 103 -13.78 -17.56 8.68
CA ASN A 103 -12.34 -17.52 8.60
C ASN A 103 -11.81 -16.70 7.39
N LYS A 104 -12.56 -15.68 6.99
CA LYS A 104 -12.23 -14.73 5.94
C LYS A 104 -12.43 -13.31 6.42
N LEU A 105 -11.67 -12.38 5.82
CA LEU A 105 -11.78 -10.94 6.05
C LEU A 105 -12.49 -10.30 4.87
N TYR A 106 -13.51 -9.50 5.14
CA TYR A 106 -14.29 -8.78 4.13
C TYR A 106 -14.17 -7.27 4.36
N GLY A 107 -14.06 -6.53 3.29
CA GLY A 107 -13.97 -5.08 3.24
C GLY A 107 -13.36 -4.63 1.93
N LEU A 108 -13.61 -3.39 1.52
CA LEU A 108 -13.08 -2.83 0.27
C LEU A 108 -11.57 -2.62 0.37
N GLY A 109 -10.80 -3.26 -0.52
CA GLY A 109 -9.35 -3.24 -0.50
C GLY A 109 -8.71 -4.31 0.41
N THR A 110 -9.49 -5.28 0.95
CA THR A 110 -8.90 -6.40 1.69
C THR A 110 -8.02 -7.27 0.80
N ALA A 111 -8.46 -7.62 -0.38
CA ALA A 111 -7.68 -8.40 -1.34
C ALA A 111 -6.93 -7.50 -2.32
N ASP A 112 -7.56 -6.43 -2.79
CA ASP A 112 -7.08 -5.52 -3.80
C ASP A 112 -7.07 -4.08 -3.28
N MET A 113 -5.89 -3.55 -2.85
CA MET A 113 -4.82 -4.40 -2.29
C MET A 113 -4.25 -3.80 -1.00
N LYS A 114 -5.04 -2.93 -0.31
CA LYS A 114 -4.61 -2.29 0.95
C LYS A 114 -4.14 -3.30 2.01
N GLY A 115 -4.78 -4.49 2.03
CA GLY A 115 -4.40 -5.57 2.94
C GLY A 115 -2.94 -5.99 2.83
N PHE A 116 -2.31 -5.84 1.68
CA PHE A 116 -0.89 -6.17 1.50
C PHE A 116 0.02 -5.40 2.45
N PHE A 117 -0.30 -4.14 2.73
CA PHE A 117 0.49 -3.33 3.67
C PHE A 117 0.38 -3.84 5.12
N ALA A 118 -0.74 -4.44 5.50
CA ALA A 118 -0.85 -5.08 6.82
C ALA A 118 0.10 -6.29 6.93
N PHE A 119 0.20 -7.10 5.88
CA PHE A 119 1.14 -8.23 5.83
C PHE A 119 2.60 -7.76 5.85
N ILE A 120 2.95 -6.69 5.14
CA ILE A 120 4.30 -6.10 5.19
C ILE A 120 4.63 -5.67 6.61
N LEU A 121 3.75 -4.90 7.25
CA LEU A 121 3.96 -4.38 8.61
C LEU A 121 4.09 -5.51 9.64
N ASP A 122 3.28 -6.57 9.50
CA ASP A 122 3.34 -7.73 10.38
C ASP A 122 4.63 -8.54 10.18
N ALA A 123 5.03 -8.77 8.95
CA ALA A 123 6.28 -9.44 8.61
C ALA A 123 7.52 -8.69 9.13
N LEU A 124 7.44 -7.37 9.24
CA LEU A 124 8.52 -6.51 9.72
C LEU A 124 8.50 -6.28 11.24
N ARG A 125 7.47 -6.74 11.94
CA ARG A 125 7.24 -6.47 13.38
C ARG A 125 8.44 -6.79 14.27
N ASP A 126 9.11 -7.90 14.01
CA ASP A 126 10.25 -8.37 14.79
C ASP A 126 11.58 -8.18 14.05
N VAL A 127 11.57 -7.48 12.92
CA VAL A 127 12.77 -7.18 12.13
C VAL A 127 13.40 -5.89 12.58
N VAL A 128 14.68 -5.93 12.92
CA VAL A 128 15.47 -4.71 13.16
C VAL A 128 15.93 -4.17 11.81
N VAL A 129 15.09 -3.37 11.16
CA VAL A 129 15.29 -2.92 9.78
C VAL A 129 16.62 -2.18 9.55
N THR A 130 17.12 -1.49 10.56
CA THR A 130 18.43 -0.81 10.52
C THR A 130 19.64 -1.76 10.48
N LYS A 131 19.42 -3.06 10.68
CA LYS A 131 20.46 -4.11 10.59
C LYS A 131 20.38 -4.89 9.27
N LEU A 132 19.48 -4.57 8.38
CA LEU A 132 19.41 -5.20 7.07
C LEU A 132 20.69 -4.90 6.28
N LYS A 133 21.22 -5.92 5.63
CA LYS A 133 22.46 -5.82 4.84
C LYS A 133 22.23 -5.13 3.50
N ASN A 134 21.06 -5.35 2.92
CA ASN A 134 20.64 -4.78 1.65
C ASN A 134 19.48 -3.82 1.86
N PRO A 135 19.28 -2.84 0.97
CA PRO A 135 18.14 -1.96 1.04
C PRO A 135 16.81 -2.70 0.98
N LEU A 136 15.84 -2.22 1.74
CA LEU A 136 14.43 -2.61 1.64
C LEU A 136 13.62 -1.35 1.37
N TYR A 137 12.81 -1.40 0.34
CA TYR A 137 11.94 -0.33 -0.09
C TYR A 137 10.49 -0.77 -0.01
N ILE A 138 9.63 0.07 0.53
CA ILE A 138 8.18 -0.10 0.51
C ILE A 138 7.62 1.06 -0.30
N LEU A 139 6.89 0.75 -1.36
CA LEU A 139 6.26 1.74 -2.22
C LEU A 139 4.74 1.56 -2.15
N ALA A 140 4.06 2.60 -1.71
CA ALA A 140 2.61 2.69 -1.76
C ALA A 140 2.24 3.75 -2.82
N THR A 141 1.61 3.32 -3.91
CA THR A 141 1.25 4.20 -5.03
C THR A 141 -0.21 4.63 -4.97
N ALA A 142 -0.50 5.71 -5.69
CA ALA A 142 -1.85 6.23 -5.86
C ALA A 142 -2.35 5.97 -7.29
N ASP A 143 -3.68 5.97 -7.43
CA ASP A 143 -4.38 6.02 -8.72
C ASP A 143 -4.08 4.84 -9.66
N GLU A 144 -3.82 3.68 -9.10
CA GLU A 144 -3.60 2.46 -9.89
C GLU A 144 -4.86 2.09 -10.67
N GLU A 145 -6.01 2.12 -9.99
CA GLU A 145 -7.33 1.69 -10.48
C GLU A 145 -7.92 2.60 -11.59
N THR A 146 -7.23 3.70 -11.91
CA THR A 146 -7.68 4.65 -12.95
C THR A 146 -6.59 4.95 -13.97
N SER A 147 -5.55 5.67 -13.55
CA SER A 147 -4.57 6.25 -14.46
C SER A 147 -3.16 5.72 -14.29
N MET A 148 -2.89 4.96 -13.21
CA MET A 148 -1.55 4.56 -12.76
C MET A 148 -0.60 5.77 -12.54
N ALA A 149 -1.16 6.96 -12.27
CA ALA A 149 -0.38 8.19 -12.18
C ALA A 149 0.74 8.09 -11.12
N GLY A 150 0.45 7.48 -9.97
CA GLY A 150 1.42 7.31 -8.90
C GLY A 150 2.61 6.44 -9.32
N ALA A 151 2.36 5.29 -9.89
CA ALA A 151 3.42 4.38 -10.34
C ALA A 151 4.25 4.99 -11.48
N ARG A 152 3.61 5.67 -12.43
CA ARG A 152 4.28 6.39 -13.51
C ARG A 152 5.18 7.48 -12.97
N TYR A 153 4.65 8.36 -12.12
CA TYR A 153 5.42 9.44 -11.51
C TYR A 153 6.63 8.89 -10.76
N PHE A 154 6.46 7.85 -9.97
CA PHE A 154 7.57 7.22 -9.27
C PHE A 154 8.62 6.67 -10.23
N SER A 155 8.24 5.93 -11.26
CA SER A 155 9.18 5.31 -12.21
C SER A 155 10.02 6.32 -12.97
N GLU A 156 9.46 7.50 -13.28
CA GLU A 156 10.13 8.59 -14.00
C GLU A 156 11.06 9.43 -13.11
N ASN A 157 10.80 9.47 -11.80
CA ASN A 157 11.50 10.38 -10.87
C ASN A 157 12.37 9.69 -9.84
N THR A 158 12.36 8.34 -9.77
CA THR A 158 13.14 7.61 -8.78
C THR A 158 14.55 7.29 -9.23
N SER A 159 15.50 7.37 -8.30
CA SER A 159 16.88 6.91 -8.50
C SER A 159 17.13 5.50 -7.94
N ILE A 160 16.19 4.92 -7.18
CA ILE A 160 16.39 3.58 -6.64
C ILE A 160 16.39 2.52 -7.75
N ARG A 161 17.20 1.47 -7.57
CA ARG A 161 17.33 0.36 -8.53
C ARG A 161 17.37 -0.95 -7.72
N PRO A 162 16.21 -1.47 -7.30
CA PRO A 162 16.14 -2.72 -6.55
C PRO A 162 16.54 -3.90 -7.44
N ASP A 163 17.10 -4.95 -6.84
CA ASP A 163 17.44 -6.21 -7.54
C ASP A 163 16.17 -6.99 -7.92
N CYS A 164 15.13 -6.88 -7.11
CA CYS A 164 13.82 -7.49 -7.35
C CYS A 164 12.70 -6.68 -6.74
N ALA A 165 11.49 -6.89 -7.25
CA ALA A 165 10.26 -6.31 -6.73
C ALA A 165 9.21 -7.40 -6.53
N ILE A 166 8.43 -7.25 -5.45
CA ILE A 166 7.20 -8.01 -5.21
C ILE A 166 6.07 -7.00 -5.19
N ILE A 167 5.08 -7.23 -6.06
CA ILE A 167 3.85 -6.46 -6.12
C ILE A 167 2.74 -7.33 -5.55
N GLY A 168 2.03 -6.83 -4.55
CA GLY A 168 1.09 -7.62 -3.73
C GLY A 168 -0.31 -7.79 -4.33
N GLU A 169 -0.42 -7.80 -5.66
CA GLU A 169 -1.69 -8.02 -6.36
C GLU A 169 -2.32 -9.38 -6.07
N PRO A 170 -3.67 -9.49 -6.10
CA PRO A 170 -4.38 -10.72 -5.81
C PRO A 170 -4.25 -11.75 -6.94
N THR A 171 -3.26 -12.62 -6.86
CA THR A 171 -2.94 -13.66 -7.86
C THR A 171 -3.25 -15.07 -7.37
N SER A 172 -4.10 -15.22 -6.37
CA SER A 172 -4.36 -16.51 -5.67
C SER A 172 -3.08 -17.17 -5.16
N LEU A 173 -2.13 -16.36 -4.67
CA LEU A 173 -0.81 -16.76 -4.19
C LEU A 173 0.07 -17.46 -5.24
N GLN A 174 -0.23 -17.29 -6.53
CA GLN A 174 0.61 -17.78 -7.62
C GLN A 174 1.61 -16.70 -8.02
N PRO A 175 2.92 -17.00 -8.05
CA PRO A 175 3.91 -16.04 -8.53
C PRO A 175 3.71 -15.77 -10.03
N ILE A 176 3.38 -14.54 -10.36
CA ILE A 176 3.22 -14.09 -11.75
C ILE A 176 4.43 -13.22 -12.09
N ARG A 177 5.15 -13.56 -13.18
CA ARG A 177 6.35 -12.84 -13.59
C ARG A 177 6.09 -11.77 -14.65
N ALA A 178 4.94 -11.81 -15.30
CA ALA A 178 4.52 -10.85 -16.30
C ALA A 178 3.02 -10.96 -16.54
N HIS A 179 2.41 -9.88 -16.99
CA HIS A 179 1.04 -9.88 -17.50
C HIS A 179 1.02 -9.37 -18.96
N LYS A 180 -0.08 -9.57 -19.64
CA LYS A 180 -0.20 -9.24 -21.06
C LYS A 180 -0.19 -7.73 -21.38
N GLY A 181 -0.29 -6.86 -20.39
CA GLY A 181 -0.50 -5.43 -20.56
C GLY A 181 -1.93 -5.09 -21.00
N HIS A 182 -2.18 -3.83 -21.17
CA HIS A 182 -3.39 -3.27 -21.76
C HIS A 182 -3.10 -2.74 -23.16
#